data_78ebd33f4a8c058340d8dfd782ee3426
#
_entry.id   78ebd33f4a8c058340d8dfd782ee3426
#
_cell.length_a   1.000
_cell.length_b   1.000
_cell.length_c   1.000
_cell.angle_alpha   90.00
_cell.angle_beta   90.00
_cell.angle_gamma   90.00
#
_symmetry.space_group_name_H-M   'P 1'
#
loop_
_entity.id
_entity.type
_entity.pdbx_description
1 polymer ?
#
loop_
_entity_poly.entity_id
_entity_poly.type
_entity_poly.pdbx_seq_one_letter_code
_entity_poly.pdbx_strand_id
1 'polypeptide(L)'
;EYIFGFCLLNDWSARDIQSWEYKPLGPFLGKNFATTISPWIVTLEALNLFRVSVNPKNKVLPYLQMHNPESFDINLKVHLNNQEITHTNFSKMYWTVYQQIAHHTANGCNLKVGDIMGSGTISDEKEKGSLLEQTYNGEKPLKIKDELRTFIENGDTVSLSGYAEKNGVKVGFGQAIGTLKKRNKNE
;
A
#
# COMPACT_ATOMS: atom_id res chain seq x y z
N GLU A 1 8.74 16.59 9.79
CA GLU A 1 8.67 16.70 11.26
C GLU A 1 7.68 15.70 11.87
N TYR A 2 6.57 15.35 11.17
CA TYR A 2 5.54 14.43 11.68
C TYR A 2 5.73 12.97 11.25
N ILE A 3 6.64 12.67 10.32
CA ILE A 3 6.87 11.32 9.82
C ILE A 3 8.08 10.74 10.55
N PHE A 4 7.87 9.67 11.31
CA PHE A 4 8.97 8.91 11.92
C PHE A 4 9.63 7.98 10.91
N GLY A 5 8.85 7.28 10.10
CA GLY A 5 9.37 6.33 9.11
C GLY A 5 8.26 5.59 8.37
N PHE A 6 8.65 4.53 7.68
CA PHE A 6 7.77 3.73 6.84
C PHE A 6 7.87 2.24 7.18
N CYS A 7 6.75 1.56 7.09
CA CYS A 7 6.66 0.10 7.07
C CYS A 7 5.83 -0.35 5.88
N LEU A 8 5.90 -1.63 5.54
CA LEU A 8 4.98 -2.21 4.57
C LEU A 8 3.64 -2.46 5.26
N LEU A 9 2.55 -2.27 4.53
CA LEU A 9 1.21 -2.46 5.04
C LEU A 9 0.34 -3.17 4.01
N ASN A 10 -0.29 -4.26 4.41
CA ASN A 10 -1.37 -4.89 3.69
C ASN A 10 -2.70 -4.57 4.39
N ASP A 11 -3.51 -3.77 3.74
CA ASP A 11 -4.88 -3.45 4.16
C ASP A 11 -5.82 -4.51 3.56
N TRP A 12 -6.05 -5.58 4.31
CA TRP A 12 -6.92 -6.66 3.88
C TRP A 12 -8.33 -6.15 3.60
N SER A 13 -8.91 -6.63 2.50
CA SER A 13 -10.19 -6.12 2.01
C SER A 13 -11.11 -7.28 1.63
N ALA A 14 -12.23 -7.41 2.33
CA ALA A 14 -13.34 -8.27 1.93
C ALA A 14 -14.15 -7.54 0.86
N ARG A 15 -13.86 -7.79 -0.42
CA ARG A 15 -14.35 -6.98 -1.54
C ARG A 15 -15.87 -7.05 -1.75
N ASP A 16 -16.50 -8.16 -1.45
CA ASP A 16 -17.94 -8.34 -1.46
C ASP A 16 -18.62 -7.46 -0.40
N ILE A 17 -18.16 -7.52 0.85
CA ILE A 17 -18.66 -6.67 1.93
C ILE A 17 -18.39 -5.20 1.62
N GLN A 18 -17.17 -4.87 1.18
CA GLN A 18 -16.79 -3.51 0.82
C GLN A 18 -17.69 -2.93 -0.27
N SER A 19 -18.00 -3.68 -1.30
CA SER A 19 -18.87 -3.20 -2.40
C SER A 19 -20.29 -2.92 -1.94
N TRP A 20 -20.79 -3.70 -0.98
CA TRP A 20 -22.13 -3.53 -0.39
C TRP A 20 -22.20 -2.28 0.50
N GLU A 21 -21.17 -2.01 1.33
CA GLU A 21 -21.19 -0.91 2.30
C GLU A 21 -20.54 0.41 1.80
N TYR A 22 -19.95 0.41 0.60
CA TYR A 22 -19.08 1.47 0.11
C TYR A 22 -19.73 2.86 0.08
N LYS A 23 -21.01 2.96 -0.27
CA LYS A 23 -21.75 4.23 -0.35
C LYS A 23 -22.84 4.30 0.72
N PRO A 24 -23.05 5.49 1.33
CA PRO A 24 -22.40 6.80 1.06
C PRO A 24 -21.17 7.07 1.91
N LEU A 25 -20.91 6.33 3.00
CA LEU A 25 -19.93 6.71 4.03
C LEU A 25 -18.55 6.02 3.89
N GLY A 26 -18.42 5.11 2.94
CA GLY A 26 -17.20 4.32 2.74
C GLY A 26 -17.20 3.00 3.50
N PRO A 27 -16.15 2.19 3.33
CA PRO A 27 -16.08 0.85 3.88
C PRO A 27 -15.78 0.85 5.39
N PHE A 28 -16.37 -0.13 6.10
CA PHE A 28 -16.14 -0.41 7.52
C PHE A 28 -15.75 -1.87 7.74
N LEU A 29 -16.71 -2.80 7.70
CA LEU A 29 -16.52 -4.23 7.98
C LEU A 29 -15.66 -4.90 6.91
N GLY A 30 -15.69 -4.41 5.68
CA GLY A 30 -14.83 -4.87 4.59
C GLY A 30 -13.35 -4.58 4.78
N LYS A 31 -13.00 -3.75 5.80
CA LYS A 31 -11.64 -3.25 6.05
C LYS A 31 -11.14 -3.49 7.47
N ASN A 32 -11.98 -3.36 8.48
CA ASN A 32 -11.55 -3.28 9.88
C ASN A 32 -11.17 -4.62 10.52
N PHE A 33 -11.27 -5.74 9.80
CA PHE A 33 -11.06 -7.06 10.36
C PHE A 33 -9.58 -7.46 10.46
N ALA A 34 -8.71 -6.94 9.61
CA ALA A 34 -7.28 -7.24 9.64
C ALA A 34 -6.44 -6.20 8.89
N THR A 35 -5.29 -5.89 9.46
CA THR A 35 -4.19 -5.16 8.81
C THR A 35 -2.88 -5.85 9.16
N THR A 36 -2.04 -6.11 8.17
CA THR A 36 -0.72 -6.70 8.38
C THR A 36 0.35 -5.69 8.05
N ILE A 37 1.33 -5.51 8.94
CA ILE A 37 2.48 -4.64 8.73
C ILE A 37 3.78 -5.45 8.76
N SER A 38 4.85 -4.90 8.19
CA SER A 38 6.20 -5.46 8.34
C SER A 38 6.73 -5.27 9.76
N PRO A 39 7.70 -6.11 10.22
CA PRO A 39 8.06 -6.21 11.64
C PRO A 39 8.84 -5.02 12.19
N TRP A 40 9.31 -4.11 11.35
CA TRP A 40 10.03 -2.91 11.78
C TRP A 40 9.70 -1.70 10.93
N ILE A 41 10.02 -0.52 11.46
CA ILE A 41 9.88 0.76 10.78
C ILE A 41 11.26 1.21 10.28
N VAL A 42 11.37 1.50 8.99
CA VAL A 42 12.53 2.17 8.41
C VAL A 42 12.38 3.67 8.64
N THR A 43 13.29 4.27 9.38
CA THR A 43 13.19 5.69 9.72
C THR A 43 13.32 6.59 8.50
N LEU A 44 12.75 7.79 8.58
CA LEU A 44 12.85 8.78 7.51
C LEU A 44 14.31 9.16 7.24
N GLU A 45 15.16 9.19 8.28
CA GLU A 45 16.58 9.46 8.17
C GLU A 45 17.31 8.39 7.34
N ALA A 46 17.02 7.11 7.58
CA ALA A 46 17.58 6.01 6.79
C ALA A 46 17.18 6.07 5.31
N LEU A 47 16.09 6.75 4.99
CA LEU A 47 15.61 6.91 3.62
C LEU A 47 16.10 8.18 2.91
N ASN A 48 16.86 9.04 3.57
CA ASN A 48 17.33 10.30 2.98
C ASN A 48 18.11 10.10 1.68
N LEU A 49 18.94 9.05 1.59
CA LEU A 49 19.72 8.74 0.39
C LEU A 49 18.82 8.40 -0.82
N PHE A 50 17.62 7.91 -0.57
CA PHE A 50 16.68 7.40 -1.57
C PHE A 50 15.58 8.39 -1.95
N ARG A 51 15.73 9.66 -1.53
CA ARG A 51 14.82 10.73 -1.98
C ARG A 51 14.96 10.94 -3.48
N VAL A 52 13.83 11.14 -4.12
CA VAL A 52 13.72 11.46 -5.55
C VAL A 52 12.73 12.61 -5.74
N SER A 53 13.07 13.51 -6.64
CA SER A 53 12.16 14.57 -7.05
C SER A 53 11.01 13.98 -7.88
N VAL A 54 9.82 14.46 -7.65
CA VAL A 54 8.64 14.11 -8.46
C VAL A 54 8.05 15.38 -9.08
N ASN A 55 7.33 15.22 -10.18
CA ASN A 55 6.74 16.38 -10.85
C ASN A 55 5.68 17.04 -9.96
N PRO A 56 5.70 18.38 -9.84
CA PRO A 56 4.62 19.11 -9.19
C PRO A 56 3.28 18.80 -9.86
N LYS A 57 2.24 18.67 -9.04
CA LYS A 57 0.89 18.48 -9.57
C LYS A 57 0.26 19.81 -9.91
N ASN A 58 -0.29 19.92 -11.09
CA ASN A 58 -1.04 21.09 -11.52
C ASN A 58 -2.47 21.06 -10.95
N LYS A 59 -3.03 22.24 -10.66
CA LYS A 59 -4.43 22.39 -10.22
C LYS A 59 -4.79 21.63 -8.95
N VAL A 60 -3.89 21.64 -7.96
CA VAL A 60 -4.18 21.13 -6.62
C VAL A 60 -4.70 22.25 -5.72
N LEU A 61 -5.40 21.86 -4.65
CA LEU A 61 -5.86 22.82 -3.63
C LEU A 61 -4.66 23.54 -2.99
N PRO A 62 -4.82 24.81 -2.54
CA PRO A 62 -3.69 25.61 -2.06
C PRO A 62 -2.83 24.93 -0.99
N TYR A 63 -3.44 24.22 -0.04
CA TYR A 63 -2.71 23.52 1.03
C TYR A 63 -1.95 22.28 0.57
N LEU A 64 -2.17 21.82 -0.69
CA LEU A 64 -1.46 20.69 -1.30
C LEU A 64 -0.36 21.14 -2.26
N GLN A 65 -0.17 22.45 -2.44
CA GLN A 65 0.89 22.94 -3.32
C GLN A 65 2.26 22.72 -2.71
N MET A 66 3.19 22.21 -3.51
CA MET A 66 4.59 21.99 -3.13
C MET A 66 5.48 22.52 -4.26
N HIS A 67 6.50 23.32 -3.90
CA HIS A 67 7.46 23.84 -4.88
C HIS A 67 8.43 22.76 -5.36
N ASN A 68 8.94 21.95 -4.45
CA ASN A 68 9.88 20.87 -4.74
C ASN A 68 9.35 19.56 -4.12
N PRO A 69 8.35 18.93 -4.75
CA PRO A 69 7.79 17.71 -4.20
C PRO A 69 8.78 16.56 -4.32
N GLU A 70 8.90 15.80 -3.25
CA GLU A 70 9.77 14.64 -3.14
C GLU A 70 8.99 13.38 -2.78
N SER A 71 9.51 12.26 -3.23
CA SER A 71 9.09 10.92 -2.87
C SER A 71 10.33 10.09 -2.53
N PHE A 72 10.17 8.78 -2.44
CA PHE A 72 11.25 7.85 -2.14
C PHE A 72 11.31 6.75 -3.19
N ASP A 73 12.53 6.42 -3.63
CA ASP A 73 12.77 5.31 -4.54
C ASP A 73 12.80 4.01 -3.73
N ILE A 74 11.62 3.42 -3.55
CA ILE A 74 11.43 2.17 -2.83
C ILE A 74 10.80 1.16 -3.80
N ASN A 75 11.53 0.09 -4.08
CA ASN A 75 11.02 -1.03 -4.87
C ASN A 75 10.10 -1.89 -4.01
N LEU A 76 8.94 -2.19 -4.53
CA LEU A 76 7.87 -2.92 -3.84
C LEU A 76 7.45 -4.13 -4.64
N LYS A 77 7.27 -5.26 -3.97
CA LYS A 77 6.84 -6.52 -4.57
C LYS A 77 5.71 -7.14 -3.78
N VAL A 78 4.78 -7.74 -4.49
CA VAL A 78 3.72 -8.57 -3.91
C VAL A 78 3.81 -9.97 -4.48
N HIS A 79 3.76 -10.95 -3.59
CA HIS A 79 3.69 -12.36 -3.95
C HIS A 79 2.38 -12.95 -3.46
N LEU A 80 1.78 -13.78 -4.28
CA LEU A 80 0.69 -14.67 -3.92
C LEU A 80 1.19 -16.12 -4.07
N ASN A 81 1.18 -16.88 -2.97
CA ASN A 81 1.67 -18.26 -2.93
C ASN A 81 3.09 -18.42 -3.49
N ASN A 82 3.99 -17.49 -3.14
CA ASN A 82 5.39 -17.39 -3.62
C ASN A 82 5.56 -17.02 -5.11
N GLN A 83 4.49 -16.72 -5.84
CA GLN A 83 4.59 -16.16 -7.19
C GLN A 83 4.50 -14.64 -7.11
N GLU A 84 5.49 -13.93 -7.68
CA GLU A 84 5.42 -12.47 -7.82
C GLU A 84 4.27 -12.09 -8.77
N ILE A 85 3.37 -11.27 -8.28
CA ILE A 85 2.20 -10.78 -9.02
C ILE A 85 2.23 -9.27 -9.24
N THR A 86 3.08 -8.55 -8.50
CA THR A 86 3.27 -7.10 -8.64
C THR A 86 4.72 -6.74 -8.36
N HIS A 87 5.27 -5.85 -9.21
CA HIS A 87 6.52 -5.16 -8.95
C HIS A 87 6.36 -3.68 -9.30
N THR A 88 6.31 -2.84 -8.31
CA THR A 88 6.10 -1.40 -8.48
C THR A 88 7.12 -0.59 -7.67
N ASN A 89 7.01 0.72 -7.72
CA ASN A 89 7.90 1.62 -6.98
C ASN A 89 7.08 2.73 -6.29
N PHE A 90 7.41 3.00 -5.04
CA PHE A 90 6.71 4.00 -4.22
C PHE A 90 6.73 5.41 -4.84
N SER A 91 7.79 5.76 -5.58
CA SER A 91 7.89 7.05 -6.26
C SER A 91 6.82 7.27 -7.34
N LYS A 92 6.12 6.22 -7.76
CA LYS A 92 5.03 6.28 -8.76
C LYS A 92 3.73 6.83 -8.19
N MET A 93 3.60 6.95 -6.88
CA MET A 93 2.41 7.52 -6.28
C MET A 93 2.11 8.93 -6.79
N TYR A 94 0.82 9.20 -7.03
CA TYR A 94 0.38 10.53 -7.47
C TYR A 94 0.59 11.58 -6.37
N TRP A 95 0.20 11.26 -5.13
CA TRP A 95 0.34 12.14 -3.97
C TRP A 95 1.57 11.77 -3.16
N THR A 96 2.36 12.76 -2.77
CA THR A 96 3.44 12.55 -1.82
C THR A 96 2.89 12.28 -0.42
N VAL A 97 3.67 11.64 0.44
CA VAL A 97 3.29 11.41 1.84
C VAL A 97 3.03 12.72 2.59
N TYR A 98 3.73 13.78 2.22
CA TYR A 98 3.53 15.12 2.81
C TYR A 98 2.16 15.70 2.44
N GLN A 99 1.74 15.52 1.18
CA GLN A 99 0.42 15.92 0.73
C GLN A 99 -0.69 15.09 1.35
N GLN A 100 -0.46 13.80 1.57
CA GLN A 100 -1.41 12.91 2.26
C GLN A 100 -1.64 13.37 3.70
N ILE A 101 -0.57 13.71 4.44
CA ILE A 101 -0.67 14.24 5.79
C ILE A 101 -1.40 15.59 5.78
N ALA A 102 -1.02 16.51 4.89
CA ALA A 102 -1.68 17.81 4.76
C ALA A 102 -3.18 17.67 4.49
N HIS A 103 -3.56 16.72 3.62
CA HIS A 103 -4.96 16.45 3.32
C HIS A 103 -5.71 15.85 4.52
N HIS A 104 -5.10 14.88 5.20
CA HIS A 104 -5.70 14.21 6.35
C HIS A 104 -5.98 15.19 7.50
N THR A 105 -5.11 16.17 7.69
CA THR A 105 -5.21 17.14 8.78
C THR A 105 -5.95 18.43 8.41
N ALA A 106 -6.31 18.62 7.16
CA ALA A 106 -6.92 19.86 6.65
C ALA A 106 -8.26 20.20 7.32
N ASN A 107 -8.99 19.21 7.83
CA ASN A 107 -10.25 19.40 8.55
C ASN A 107 -10.08 19.50 10.07
N GLY A 108 -8.84 19.60 10.59
CA GLY A 108 -8.55 19.64 12.02
C GLY A 108 -8.38 18.26 12.69
N CYS A 109 -8.30 17.17 11.91
CA CYS A 109 -8.00 15.85 12.46
C CYS A 109 -6.58 15.82 13.03
N ASN A 110 -6.44 15.53 14.32
CA ASN A 110 -5.16 15.48 15.00
C ASN A 110 -4.44 14.16 14.76
N LEU A 111 -3.15 14.25 14.43
CA LEU A 111 -2.24 13.10 14.44
C LEU A 111 -1.67 12.89 15.84
N LYS A 112 -1.53 11.65 16.24
CA LYS A 112 -0.93 11.22 17.50
C LYS A 112 0.32 10.40 17.26
N VAL A 113 1.21 10.38 18.22
CA VAL A 113 2.38 9.48 18.19
C VAL A 113 1.88 8.04 18.16
N GLY A 114 2.36 7.28 17.19
CA GLY A 114 1.95 5.89 16.96
C GLY A 114 0.85 5.71 15.91
N ASP A 115 0.28 6.79 15.35
CA ASP A 115 -0.66 6.68 14.25
C ASP A 115 0.02 6.08 13.01
N ILE A 116 -0.67 5.15 12.36
CA ILE A 116 -0.25 4.55 11.09
C ILE A 116 -1.19 5.04 9.99
N MET A 117 -0.59 5.62 8.96
CA MET A 117 -1.33 6.05 7.77
C MET A 117 -1.02 5.13 6.59
N GLY A 118 -2.05 4.52 6.02
CA GLY A 118 -1.92 3.77 4.78
C GLY A 118 -1.85 4.70 3.57
N SER A 119 -0.87 4.49 2.70
CA SER A 119 -0.71 5.27 1.47
C SER A 119 -1.80 4.99 0.42
N GLY A 120 -2.58 3.93 0.61
CA GLY A 120 -3.40 3.34 -0.43
C GLY A 120 -2.58 2.49 -1.40
N THR A 121 -3.25 1.89 -2.36
CA THR A 121 -2.64 1.03 -3.38
C THR A 121 -1.62 1.81 -4.22
N ILE A 122 -0.45 1.22 -4.43
CA ILE A 122 0.63 1.81 -5.23
C ILE A 122 0.62 1.17 -6.61
N SER A 123 0.09 1.90 -7.57
CA SER A 123 -0.08 1.47 -8.96
C SER A 123 0.46 2.52 -9.92
N ASP A 124 0.86 2.09 -11.10
CA ASP A 124 1.18 2.95 -12.23
C ASP A 124 0.44 2.49 -13.50
N GLU A 125 0.82 3.01 -14.66
CA GLU A 125 0.17 2.66 -15.92
C GLU A 125 0.31 1.17 -16.27
N LYS A 126 1.45 0.56 -15.91
CA LYS A 126 1.81 -0.82 -16.25
C LYS A 126 1.53 -1.80 -15.12
N GLU A 127 1.86 -1.41 -13.89
CA GLU A 127 1.80 -2.27 -12.72
C GLU A 127 0.64 -1.88 -11.81
N LYS A 128 -0.14 -2.87 -11.42
CA LYS A 128 -1.29 -2.70 -10.53
C LYS A 128 -1.00 -3.30 -9.16
N GLY A 129 -1.18 -2.51 -8.11
CA GLY A 129 -0.80 -2.87 -6.74
C GLY A 129 -1.81 -3.74 -6.01
N SER A 130 -3.00 -3.99 -6.56
CA SER A 130 -4.02 -4.84 -5.95
C SER A 130 -4.62 -5.83 -6.94
N LEU A 131 -5.10 -6.97 -6.44
CA LEU A 131 -5.83 -7.95 -7.28
C LEU A 131 -7.10 -7.36 -7.89
N LEU A 132 -7.78 -6.47 -7.16
CA LEU A 132 -8.97 -5.78 -7.67
C LEU A 132 -8.68 -5.05 -8.99
N GLU A 133 -7.56 -4.33 -9.05
CA GLU A 133 -7.14 -3.60 -10.26
C GLU A 133 -6.63 -4.55 -11.34
N GLN A 134 -5.81 -5.53 -10.97
CA GLN A 134 -5.22 -6.50 -11.92
C GLN A 134 -6.29 -7.34 -12.60
N THR A 135 -7.32 -7.72 -11.87
CA THR A 135 -8.42 -8.55 -12.37
C THR A 135 -9.60 -7.75 -12.92
N TYR A 136 -9.48 -6.41 -12.98
CA TYR A 136 -10.58 -5.53 -13.39
C TYR A 136 -11.86 -5.85 -12.63
N ASN A 137 -11.77 -5.80 -11.29
CA ASN A 137 -12.88 -6.15 -10.39
C ASN A 137 -13.39 -7.60 -10.54
N GLY A 138 -12.48 -8.52 -10.83
CA GLY A 138 -12.81 -9.95 -11.00
C GLY A 138 -13.27 -10.37 -12.39
N GLU A 139 -13.32 -9.44 -13.35
CA GLU A 139 -13.77 -9.74 -14.72
C GLU A 139 -12.69 -10.49 -15.55
N LYS A 140 -11.41 -10.26 -15.24
CA LYS A 140 -10.29 -10.85 -15.97
C LYS A 140 -9.38 -11.64 -15.01
N PRO A 141 -9.51 -12.98 -14.98
CA PRO A 141 -8.67 -13.78 -14.10
C PRO A 141 -7.19 -13.68 -14.46
N LEU A 142 -6.34 -13.68 -13.44
CA LEU A 142 -4.89 -13.83 -13.57
C LEU A 142 -4.52 -15.31 -13.53
N LYS A 143 -3.52 -15.69 -14.31
CA LYS A 143 -2.90 -17.01 -14.20
C LYS A 143 -1.84 -16.96 -13.10
N ILE A 144 -2.08 -17.69 -12.02
CA ILE A 144 -1.15 -17.86 -10.89
C ILE A 144 -0.79 -19.33 -10.82
N LYS A 145 0.46 -19.65 -11.20
CA LYS A 145 0.90 -21.03 -11.46
C LYS A 145 -0.01 -21.69 -12.53
N ASP A 146 -0.72 -22.72 -12.17
CA ASP A 146 -1.60 -23.46 -13.07
C ASP A 146 -3.10 -23.14 -12.85
N GLU A 147 -3.41 -22.16 -12.01
CA GLU A 147 -4.77 -21.77 -11.66
C GLU A 147 -5.14 -20.38 -12.18
N LEU A 148 -6.40 -20.20 -12.50
CA LEU A 148 -6.98 -18.90 -12.79
C LEU A 148 -7.57 -18.31 -11.51
N ARG A 149 -7.12 -17.11 -11.14
CA ARG A 149 -7.51 -16.42 -9.90
C ARG A 149 -8.05 -15.04 -10.17
N THR A 150 -9.13 -14.70 -9.53
CA THR A 150 -9.68 -13.33 -9.52
C THR A 150 -9.40 -12.64 -8.19
N PHE A 151 -9.57 -13.36 -7.09
CA PHE A 151 -9.34 -12.90 -5.72
C PHE A 151 -8.58 -13.97 -4.94
N ILE A 152 -8.18 -13.62 -3.72
CA ILE A 152 -7.55 -14.56 -2.78
C ILE A 152 -8.58 -15.54 -2.22
N GLU A 153 -8.13 -16.75 -1.93
CA GLU A 153 -8.94 -17.85 -1.41
C GLU A 153 -8.38 -18.40 -0.10
N ASN A 154 -9.16 -19.22 0.58
CA ASN A 154 -8.69 -19.90 1.79
C ASN A 154 -7.44 -20.75 1.51
N GLY A 155 -6.42 -20.58 2.31
CA GLY A 155 -5.10 -21.19 2.16
C GLY A 155 -4.08 -20.30 1.46
N ASP A 156 -4.49 -19.24 0.78
CA ASP A 156 -3.56 -18.35 0.12
C ASP A 156 -2.73 -17.54 1.11
N THR A 157 -1.47 -17.38 0.77
CA THR A 157 -0.52 -16.53 1.49
C THR A 157 -0.14 -15.34 0.62
N VAL A 158 -0.37 -14.15 1.15
CA VAL A 158 0.06 -12.88 0.54
C VAL A 158 1.27 -12.36 1.29
N SER A 159 2.32 -11.98 0.56
CA SER A 159 3.55 -11.42 1.10
C SER A 159 3.92 -10.14 0.35
N LEU A 160 4.06 -9.04 1.08
CA LEU A 160 4.59 -7.78 0.60
C LEU A 160 6.04 -7.67 1.05
N SER A 161 6.93 -7.29 0.13
CA SER A 161 8.33 -6.99 0.43
C SER A 161 8.75 -5.68 -0.24
N GLY A 162 9.78 -5.05 0.29
CA GLY A 162 10.29 -3.81 -0.28
C GLY A 162 11.72 -3.51 0.13
N TYR A 163 12.41 -2.75 -0.72
CA TYR A 163 13.76 -2.26 -0.44
C TYR A 163 14.03 -0.96 -1.20
N ALA A 164 14.89 -0.14 -0.63
CA ALA A 164 15.51 0.98 -1.31
C ALA A 164 16.99 0.67 -1.54
N GLU A 165 17.54 1.00 -2.73
CA GLU A 165 18.93 0.71 -3.07
C GLU A 165 19.52 1.81 -3.93
N LYS A 166 20.69 2.35 -3.50
CA LYS A 166 21.41 3.39 -4.22
C LYS A 166 22.88 3.42 -3.80
N ASN A 167 23.80 3.56 -4.77
CA ASN A 167 25.24 3.67 -4.52
C ASN A 167 25.83 2.56 -3.62
N GLY A 168 25.35 1.32 -3.79
CA GLY A 168 25.80 0.18 -2.99
C GLY A 168 25.19 0.09 -1.58
N VAL A 169 24.38 1.05 -1.18
CA VAL A 169 23.61 1.02 0.08
C VAL A 169 22.24 0.44 -0.17
N LYS A 170 21.84 -0.53 0.65
CA LYS A 170 20.52 -1.18 0.56
C LYS A 170 19.83 -1.18 1.93
N VAL A 171 18.56 -0.76 1.94
CA VAL A 171 17.70 -0.76 3.11
C VAL A 171 16.46 -1.58 2.81
N GLY A 172 16.23 -2.64 3.60
CA GLY A 172 15.07 -3.52 3.46
C GLY A 172 13.98 -3.20 4.47
N PHE A 173 12.72 -3.44 4.08
CA PHE A 173 11.53 -3.20 4.92
C PHE A 173 11.04 -4.48 5.61
N GLY A 174 11.70 -5.62 5.42
CA GLY A 174 11.17 -6.93 5.84
C GLY A 174 10.00 -7.36 4.97
N GLN A 175 9.12 -8.16 5.57
CA GLN A 175 7.94 -8.67 4.87
C GLN A 175 6.68 -8.45 5.71
N ALA A 176 5.62 -7.97 5.08
CA ALA A 176 4.27 -8.05 5.61
C ALA A 176 3.61 -9.29 5.00
N ILE A 177 3.48 -10.34 5.81
CA ILE A 177 3.00 -11.66 5.34
C ILE A 177 1.78 -12.11 6.13
N GLY A 178 0.79 -12.64 5.43
CA GLY A 178 -0.42 -13.19 6.04
C GLY A 178 -1.03 -14.30 5.19
N THR A 179 -1.65 -15.26 5.86
CA THR A 179 -2.33 -16.40 5.23
C THR A 179 -3.80 -16.37 5.58
N LEU A 180 -4.65 -16.43 4.55
CA LEU A 180 -6.09 -16.53 4.73
C LEU A 180 -6.46 -17.95 5.18
N LYS A 181 -7.03 -18.08 6.36
CA LYS A 181 -7.46 -19.38 6.90
C LYS A 181 -8.98 -19.49 6.87
N LYS A 182 -9.45 -20.71 6.58
CA LYS A 182 -10.87 -21.02 6.74
C LYS A 182 -11.24 -20.95 8.22
N ARG A 183 -12.36 -20.30 8.54
CA ARG A 183 -12.90 -20.30 9.90
C ARG A 183 -13.26 -21.72 10.31
N ASN A 184 -12.79 -22.16 11.47
CA ASN A 184 -13.25 -23.40 12.08
C ASN A 184 -14.70 -23.21 12.53
N LYS A 185 -15.57 -24.18 12.21
CA LYS A 185 -17.01 -24.10 12.57
C LYS A 185 -17.28 -24.08 14.08
N ASN A 186 -16.26 -24.32 14.89
CA ASN A 186 -16.33 -24.41 16.37
C ASN A 186 -15.74 -23.18 17.08
N GLU A 187 -15.40 -22.14 16.37
CA GLU A 187 -15.02 -20.80 16.86
C GLU A 187 -16.07 -19.78 16.36
#